data_227fdd643fe2cf9096c12f18ed0be768
#
_entry.id   227fdd643fe2cf9096c12f18ed0be768
#
_cell.length_a   1.000
_cell.length_b   1.000
_cell.length_c   1.000
_cell.angle_alpha   90.00
_cell.angle_beta   90.00
_cell.angle_gamma   90.00
#
_symmetry.space_group_name_H-M   'P 1'
#
loop_
_entity.id
_entity.type
_entity.pdbx_description
1 polymer ?
#
loop_
_entity_poly.entity_id
_entity_poly.type
_entity_poly.pdbx_seq_one_letter_code
_entity_poly.pdbx_strand_id
1 'polypeptide(L)'
;METKRNQQRNQDGRTDGVRDGDSAAKRMEEGRLYFPGDEDILKEQMECMELLYDYNATRPRESARRTGLLKQMFGSIGRDCYIEPPLHSNWGGRHVYMGDFVYANFNLTLVDDGEIYIGSHCMIGPNVTIATAGHPVEPGLRRKGIQFNMPVHIGENVWIGAGAVVVPGVTIGDNSVIGAGSVVTRDIPANVVAVGNPCRVLREIGERDRMYYYKDRKIDM
;
A
#
# COMPACT_ATOMS: atom_id res chain seq x y z
N MET A 1 -27.33 9.98 -27.07
CA MET A 1 -27.41 8.50 -26.92
C MET A 1 -26.64 7.98 -25.69
N GLU A 2 -26.27 8.84 -24.76
CA GLU A 2 -25.49 8.50 -23.55
C GLU A 2 -26.30 8.28 -22.26
N THR A 3 -27.56 8.64 -22.25
CA THR A 3 -28.40 8.64 -21.02
C THR A 3 -29.11 7.31 -20.74
N LYS A 4 -28.96 6.28 -21.57
CA LYS A 4 -29.66 4.99 -21.37
C LYS A 4 -28.75 3.86 -20.83
N ARG A 5 -27.43 4.06 -20.67
CA ARG A 5 -26.53 3.03 -20.13
C ARG A 5 -26.41 3.00 -18.59
N ASN A 6 -26.79 4.08 -17.91
CA ASN A 6 -26.68 4.15 -16.44
C ASN A 6 -27.91 3.65 -15.67
N GLN A 7 -29.05 3.42 -16.34
CA GLN A 7 -30.26 2.95 -15.65
C GLN A 7 -30.40 1.39 -15.59
N GLN A 8 -29.56 0.65 -16.29
CA GLN A 8 -29.65 -0.82 -16.32
C GLN A 8 -28.74 -1.53 -15.29
N ARG A 9 -27.90 -0.80 -14.52
CA ARG A 9 -27.08 -1.36 -13.45
C ARG A 9 -27.79 -1.49 -12.09
N ASN A 10 -28.97 -0.93 -11.93
CA ASN A 10 -29.67 -0.85 -10.64
C ASN A 10 -30.77 -1.90 -10.41
N GLN A 11 -30.92 -2.93 -11.24
CA GLN A 11 -32.02 -3.88 -11.07
C GLN A 11 -31.64 -5.34 -10.81
N ASP A 12 -30.36 -5.71 -10.83
CA ASP A 12 -29.96 -7.08 -10.52
C ASP A 12 -29.05 -7.13 -9.27
N GLY A 13 -29.64 -7.48 -8.12
CA GLY A 13 -28.94 -8.17 -7.04
C GLY A 13 -28.40 -7.34 -5.86
N ARG A 14 -29.07 -6.28 -5.44
CA ARG A 14 -28.79 -5.67 -4.14
C ARG A 14 -29.75 -6.23 -3.10
N THR A 15 -29.24 -7.01 -2.17
CA THR A 15 -29.81 -7.39 -0.86
C THR A 15 -30.00 -8.86 -0.58
N ASP A 16 -29.04 -9.72 -0.91
CA ASP A 16 -29.06 -11.04 -0.28
C ASP A 16 -27.65 -11.42 0.15
N GLY A 17 -27.29 -11.12 1.40
CA GLY A 17 -26.10 -11.74 1.95
C GLY A 17 -25.37 -11.15 3.14
N VAL A 18 -25.76 -10.02 3.70
CA VAL A 18 -25.18 -9.57 4.98
C VAL A 18 -26.21 -9.82 6.10
N ARG A 19 -26.12 -10.98 6.74
CA ARG A 19 -27.05 -11.39 7.82
C ARG A 19 -26.71 -10.80 9.20
N ASP A 20 -25.66 -9.99 9.30
CA ASP A 20 -25.30 -9.26 10.51
C ASP A 20 -25.65 -7.78 10.30
N GLY A 21 -26.23 -7.11 11.31
CA GLY A 21 -26.55 -5.68 11.25
C GLY A 21 -25.34 -4.73 11.23
N ASP A 22 -24.16 -5.24 10.83
CA ASP A 22 -22.93 -4.44 10.70
C ASP A 22 -22.90 -3.69 9.36
N SER A 23 -22.50 -2.41 9.42
CA SER A 23 -22.30 -1.61 8.22
C SER A 23 -21.13 -2.14 7.37
N ALA A 24 -21.12 -1.81 6.07
CA ALA A 24 -20.02 -2.17 5.19
C ALA A 24 -18.69 -1.58 5.67
N ALA A 25 -18.69 -0.34 6.18
CA ALA A 25 -17.52 0.30 6.76
C ALA A 25 -16.95 -0.47 7.96
N LYS A 26 -17.80 -0.89 8.92
CA LYS A 26 -17.37 -1.71 10.06
C LYS A 26 -16.76 -3.04 9.61
N ARG A 27 -17.36 -3.70 8.64
CA ARG A 27 -16.83 -4.96 8.08
C ARG A 27 -15.50 -4.76 7.37
N MET A 28 -15.32 -3.62 6.68
CA MET A 28 -14.07 -3.20 6.05
C MET A 28 -12.95 -3.04 7.09
N GLU A 29 -13.22 -2.33 8.19
CA GLU A 29 -12.29 -2.15 9.31
C GLU A 29 -11.90 -3.46 9.99
N GLU A 30 -12.85 -4.39 10.13
CA GLU A 30 -12.62 -5.71 10.73
C GLU A 30 -11.97 -6.73 9.78
N GLY A 31 -11.61 -6.36 8.54
CA GLY A 31 -11.05 -7.26 7.53
C GLY A 31 -12.01 -8.37 7.05
N ARG A 32 -13.30 -8.20 7.29
CA ARG A 32 -14.37 -9.14 6.89
C ARG A 32 -14.78 -8.90 5.44
N LEU A 33 -15.49 -9.85 4.85
CA LEU A 33 -16.07 -9.65 3.51
C LEU A 33 -17.07 -8.50 3.53
N TYR A 34 -16.89 -7.53 2.63
CA TYR A 34 -17.75 -6.35 2.50
C TYR A 34 -18.01 -5.99 1.03
N PHE A 35 -18.94 -5.09 0.80
CA PHE A 35 -19.23 -4.53 -0.52
C PHE A 35 -18.62 -3.12 -0.64
N PRO A 36 -17.57 -2.92 -1.44
CA PRO A 36 -16.86 -1.64 -1.53
C PRO A 36 -17.65 -0.54 -2.25
N GLY A 37 -18.75 -0.88 -2.90
CA GLY A 37 -19.66 0.07 -3.57
C GLY A 37 -20.74 0.67 -2.67
N ASP A 38 -20.60 0.56 -1.35
CA ASP A 38 -21.47 1.22 -0.37
C ASP A 38 -21.35 2.75 -0.48
N GLU A 39 -22.47 3.46 -0.38
CA GLU A 39 -22.52 4.91 -0.65
C GLU A 39 -21.70 5.72 0.38
N ASP A 40 -21.71 5.30 1.67
CA ASP A 40 -20.96 5.99 2.71
C ASP A 40 -19.46 5.78 2.52
N ILE A 41 -19.02 4.56 2.15
CA ILE A 41 -17.63 4.24 1.80
C ILE A 41 -17.16 5.10 0.63
N LEU A 42 -17.94 5.16 -0.45
CA LEU A 42 -17.57 5.91 -1.66
C LEU A 42 -17.47 7.41 -1.40
N LYS A 43 -18.34 7.96 -0.53
CA LYS A 43 -18.31 9.36 -0.18
C LYS A 43 -17.02 9.72 0.58
N GLU A 44 -16.68 8.95 1.58
CA GLU A 44 -15.47 9.16 2.39
C GLU A 44 -14.20 9.00 1.54
N GLN A 45 -14.17 7.97 0.68
CA GLN A 45 -13.07 7.75 -0.26
C GLN A 45 -12.86 8.95 -1.19
N MET A 46 -13.94 9.53 -1.71
CA MET A 46 -13.85 10.69 -2.60
C MET A 46 -13.18 11.89 -1.93
N GLU A 47 -13.49 12.17 -0.65
CA GLU A 47 -12.86 13.25 0.11
C GLU A 47 -11.34 13.02 0.25
N CYS A 48 -10.92 11.77 0.47
CA CYS A 48 -9.50 11.41 0.51
C CYS A 48 -8.80 11.59 -0.84
N MET A 49 -9.48 11.27 -1.94
CA MET A 49 -8.94 11.40 -3.30
C MET A 49 -8.73 12.85 -3.72
N GLU A 50 -9.52 13.80 -3.24
CA GLU A 50 -9.31 15.24 -3.49
C GLU A 50 -7.97 15.71 -2.91
N LEU A 51 -7.63 15.30 -1.67
CA LEU A 51 -6.33 15.60 -1.06
C LEU A 51 -5.16 14.98 -1.84
N LEU A 52 -5.33 13.75 -2.34
CA LEU A 52 -4.33 13.09 -3.17
C LEU A 52 -4.11 13.83 -4.49
N TYR A 53 -5.17 14.33 -5.11
CA TYR A 53 -5.09 15.15 -6.30
C TYR A 53 -4.27 16.43 -6.04
N ASP A 54 -4.56 17.12 -4.94
CA ASP A 54 -3.82 18.32 -4.53
C ASP A 54 -2.34 18.03 -4.28
N TYR A 55 -2.03 16.89 -3.65
CA TYR A 55 -0.66 16.45 -3.42
C TYR A 55 0.09 16.26 -4.75
N ASN A 56 -0.49 15.52 -5.67
CA ASN A 56 0.11 15.22 -6.97
C ASN A 56 0.26 16.45 -7.87
N ALA A 57 -0.55 17.49 -7.66
CA ALA A 57 -0.46 18.75 -8.37
C ALA A 57 0.62 19.70 -7.82
N THR A 58 1.33 19.33 -6.75
CA THR A 58 2.37 20.17 -6.16
C THR A 58 3.61 20.28 -7.04
N ARG A 59 4.25 21.46 -7.02
CA ARG A 59 5.52 21.68 -7.72
C ARG A 59 6.72 21.18 -6.88
N PRO A 60 7.85 20.84 -7.51
CA PRO A 60 9.04 20.33 -6.78
C PRO A 60 9.56 21.22 -5.65
N ARG A 61 9.37 22.55 -5.76
CA ARG A 61 9.81 23.50 -4.72
C ARG A 61 8.82 23.72 -3.59
N GLU A 62 7.63 23.10 -3.63
CA GLU A 62 6.59 23.23 -2.60
C GLU A 62 6.72 22.18 -1.49
N SER A 63 7.93 21.91 -1.00
CA SER A 63 8.21 20.86 -0.01
C SER A 63 7.38 21.01 1.27
N ALA A 64 7.25 22.23 1.78
CA ALA A 64 6.43 22.49 2.97
C ALA A 64 4.94 22.17 2.74
N ARG A 65 4.40 22.49 1.55
CA ARG A 65 3.03 22.14 1.17
C ARG A 65 2.85 20.62 1.07
N ARG A 66 3.81 19.92 0.44
CA ARG A 66 3.80 18.45 0.36
C ARG A 66 3.77 17.81 1.75
N THR A 67 4.65 18.23 2.65
CA THR A 67 4.66 17.75 4.04
C THR A 67 3.34 18.03 4.75
N GLY A 68 2.75 19.19 4.56
CA GLY A 68 1.44 19.56 5.14
C GLY A 68 0.30 18.68 4.61
N LEU A 69 0.27 18.40 3.31
CA LEU A 69 -0.72 17.52 2.68
C LEU A 69 -0.57 16.07 3.15
N LEU A 70 0.65 15.52 3.18
CA LEU A 70 0.88 14.16 3.69
C LEU A 70 0.37 13.97 5.11
N LYS A 71 0.53 14.98 5.99
CA LYS A 71 0.00 14.95 7.36
C LYS A 71 -1.53 14.98 7.43
N GLN A 72 -2.20 15.51 6.42
CA GLN A 72 -3.66 15.51 6.34
C GLN A 72 -4.19 14.21 5.71
N MET A 73 -3.42 13.64 4.80
CA MET A 73 -3.79 12.45 4.03
C MET A 73 -3.61 11.16 4.84
N PHE A 74 -2.44 11.00 5.49
CA PHE A 74 -2.05 9.74 6.12
C PHE A 74 -2.67 9.59 7.51
N GLY A 75 -2.99 8.35 7.89
CA GLY A 75 -3.42 8.01 9.25
C GLY A 75 -2.40 8.47 10.28
N SER A 76 -1.11 8.24 10.00
CA SER A 76 0.00 8.93 10.67
C SER A 76 1.24 8.95 9.77
N ILE A 77 2.05 10.00 9.90
CA ILE A 77 3.34 10.10 9.23
C ILE A 77 4.36 10.76 10.14
N GLY A 78 5.52 10.15 10.27
CA GLY A 78 6.63 10.63 11.08
C GLY A 78 7.32 11.85 10.48
N ARG A 79 8.40 12.28 11.13
CA ARG A 79 9.22 13.42 10.67
C ARG A 79 10.12 13.01 9.51
N ASP A 80 10.48 14.01 8.70
CA ASP A 80 11.47 13.90 7.63
C ASP A 80 11.16 12.80 6.61
N CYS A 81 9.87 12.53 6.40
CA CYS A 81 9.38 11.64 5.34
C CYS A 81 9.25 12.41 4.03
N TYR A 82 9.58 11.73 2.93
CA TYR A 82 9.46 12.29 1.59
C TYR A 82 8.94 11.25 0.60
N ILE A 83 7.86 11.59 -0.09
CA ILE A 83 7.28 10.77 -1.16
C ILE A 83 7.34 11.56 -2.46
N GLU A 84 7.96 11.02 -3.50
CA GLU A 84 7.96 11.66 -4.83
C GLU A 84 6.60 11.52 -5.50
N PRO A 85 5.97 12.61 -5.94
CA PRO A 85 4.80 12.50 -6.80
C PRO A 85 5.14 11.92 -8.18
N PRO A 86 4.18 11.27 -8.85
CA PRO A 86 2.85 10.99 -8.34
C PRO A 86 2.82 9.84 -7.34
N LEU A 87 1.99 10.01 -6.31
CA LEU A 87 1.54 8.95 -5.41
C LEU A 87 0.20 8.43 -5.94
N HIS A 88 -0.02 7.13 -5.92
CA HIS A 88 -1.29 6.48 -6.22
C HIS A 88 -1.82 5.79 -4.97
N SER A 89 -3.06 6.05 -4.61
CA SER A 89 -3.66 5.46 -3.42
C SER A 89 -5.16 5.38 -3.57
N ASN A 90 -5.80 4.33 -3.06
CA ASN A 90 -7.25 4.16 -3.12
C ASN A 90 -7.97 5.08 -2.12
N TRP A 91 -7.35 5.33 -0.96
CA TRP A 91 -7.87 6.15 0.12
C TRP A 91 -6.98 7.35 0.44
N GLY A 92 -6.21 7.81 -0.55
CA GLY A 92 -5.34 8.97 -0.38
C GLY A 92 -4.25 8.81 0.68
N GLY A 93 -4.01 7.60 1.20
CA GLY A 93 -3.08 7.33 2.30
C GLY A 93 -3.76 7.29 3.68
N ARG A 94 -5.08 7.41 3.77
CA ARG A 94 -5.82 7.45 5.06
C ARG A 94 -5.52 6.28 5.98
N HIS A 95 -5.32 5.09 5.43
CA HIS A 95 -5.03 3.88 6.21
C HIS A 95 -3.53 3.53 6.20
N VAL A 96 -2.67 4.53 5.96
CA VAL A 96 -1.21 4.37 5.97
C VAL A 96 -0.62 5.01 7.22
N TYR A 97 0.18 4.23 7.94
CA TYR A 97 0.87 4.62 9.16
C TYR A 97 2.37 4.49 8.91
N MET A 98 3.07 5.61 8.86
CA MET A 98 4.47 5.68 8.45
C MET A 98 5.34 6.25 9.57
N GLY A 99 6.46 5.60 9.86
CA GLY A 99 7.47 6.05 10.81
C GLY A 99 8.28 7.25 10.33
N ASP A 100 9.39 7.52 10.99
CA ASP A 100 10.30 8.63 10.69
C ASP A 100 11.25 8.31 9.52
N PHE A 101 11.71 9.34 8.78
CA PHE A 101 12.78 9.24 7.78
C PHE A 101 12.50 8.25 6.64
N VAL A 102 11.27 8.09 6.24
CA VAL A 102 10.89 7.23 5.12
C VAL A 102 11.02 7.99 3.81
N TYR A 103 11.73 7.39 2.86
CA TYR A 103 11.79 7.88 1.49
C TYR A 103 11.05 6.94 0.54
N ALA A 104 10.13 7.47 -0.25
CA ALA A 104 9.49 6.75 -1.34
C ALA A 104 9.67 7.47 -2.67
N ASN A 105 10.06 6.71 -3.68
CA ASN A 105 10.25 7.21 -5.03
C ASN A 105 8.89 7.30 -5.77
N PHE A 106 8.89 7.90 -6.96
CA PHE A 106 7.69 8.17 -7.75
C PHE A 106 6.93 6.89 -8.13
N ASN A 107 5.62 7.06 -8.38
CA ASN A 107 4.68 5.99 -8.69
C ASN A 107 4.58 4.92 -7.59
N LEU A 108 4.79 5.30 -6.32
CA LEU A 108 4.36 4.43 -5.23
C LEU A 108 2.84 4.24 -5.34
N THR A 109 2.41 2.98 -5.32
CA THR A 109 0.98 2.62 -5.38
C THR A 109 0.58 1.93 -4.09
N LEU A 110 -0.37 2.53 -3.38
CA LEU A 110 -0.92 2.02 -2.13
C LEU A 110 -2.39 1.66 -2.36
N VAL A 111 -2.70 0.36 -2.32
CA VAL A 111 -4.10 -0.10 -2.29
C VAL A 111 -4.48 -0.19 -0.81
N ASP A 112 -4.72 0.98 -0.23
CA ASP A 112 -4.88 1.22 1.20
C ASP A 112 -6.35 1.14 1.66
N ASP A 113 -7.07 0.15 1.17
CA ASP A 113 -8.42 -0.19 1.66
C ASP A 113 -8.36 -0.78 3.09
N GLY A 114 -7.26 -1.41 3.46
CA GLY A 114 -6.89 -1.80 4.81
C GLY A 114 -5.60 -1.12 5.24
N GLU A 115 -5.15 -1.41 6.44
CA GLU A 115 -4.02 -0.72 7.05
C GLU A 115 -2.67 -1.14 6.45
N ILE A 116 -1.81 -0.14 6.19
CA ILE A 116 -0.42 -0.30 5.76
C ILE A 116 0.47 0.35 6.81
N TYR A 117 1.32 -0.44 7.43
CA TYR A 117 2.30 0.02 8.40
C TYR A 117 3.69 -0.01 7.79
N ILE A 118 4.42 1.11 7.85
CA ILE A 118 5.78 1.25 7.31
C ILE A 118 6.67 1.80 8.43
N GLY A 119 7.66 1.02 8.85
CA GLY A 119 8.61 1.39 9.88
C GLY A 119 9.52 2.55 9.46
N SER A 120 10.26 3.09 10.43
CA SER A 120 11.19 4.20 10.21
C SER A 120 12.36 3.79 9.30
N HIS A 121 12.98 4.78 8.63
CA HIS A 121 14.16 4.62 7.78
C HIS A 121 13.97 3.72 6.54
N CYS A 122 12.74 3.43 6.14
CA CYS A 122 12.49 2.65 4.94
C CYS A 122 12.81 3.44 3.67
N MET A 123 13.31 2.73 2.65
CA MET A 123 13.55 3.24 1.31
C MET A 123 12.74 2.44 0.30
N ILE A 124 11.84 3.12 -0.41
CA ILE A 124 10.92 2.49 -1.37
C ILE A 124 11.25 2.97 -2.77
N GLY A 125 11.63 2.05 -3.64
CA GLY A 125 11.96 2.31 -5.05
C GLY A 125 10.75 2.73 -5.89
N PRO A 126 10.98 3.19 -7.12
CA PRO A 126 9.89 3.61 -8.01
C PRO A 126 9.01 2.42 -8.43
N ASN A 127 7.73 2.72 -8.71
CA ASN A 127 6.75 1.74 -9.19
C ASN A 127 6.53 0.56 -8.22
N VAL A 128 6.75 0.74 -6.93
CA VAL A 128 6.41 -0.25 -5.91
C VAL A 128 4.90 -0.23 -5.68
N THR A 129 4.30 -1.43 -5.53
CA THR A 129 2.89 -1.58 -5.16
C THR A 129 2.78 -2.31 -3.83
N ILE A 130 2.02 -1.74 -2.90
CA ILE A 130 1.66 -2.34 -1.62
C ILE A 130 0.14 -2.43 -1.56
N ALA A 131 -0.39 -3.66 -1.48
CA ALA A 131 -1.82 -3.88 -1.54
C ALA A 131 -2.33 -4.58 -0.28
N THR A 132 -3.43 -4.08 0.27
CA THR A 132 -4.14 -4.70 1.40
C THR A 132 -5.45 -5.34 0.98
N ALA A 133 -6.00 -4.95 -0.17
CA ALA A 133 -7.28 -5.42 -0.66
C ALA A 133 -7.16 -6.67 -1.54
N GLY A 134 -8.12 -7.57 -1.39
CA GLY A 134 -8.27 -8.76 -2.21
C GLY A 134 -9.73 -9.11 -2.47
N HIS A 135 -9.96 -9.93 -3.48
CA HIS A 135 -11.27 -10.48 -3.79
C HIS A 135 -11.31 -11.99 -3.55
N PRO A 136 -12.45 -12.55 -3.09
CA PRO A 136 -12.60 -13.99 -2.96
C PRO A 136 -12.29 -14.73 -4.27
N VAL A 137 -11.58 -15.84 -4.17
CA VAL A 137 -11.31 -16.72 -5.33
C VAL A 137 -12.62 -17.36 -5.84
N GLU A 138 -13.62 -17.55 -4.96
CA GLU A 138 -14.92 -18.07 -5.34
C GLU A 138 -15.61 -17.15 -6.35
N PRO A 139 -15.97 -17.66 -7.56
CA PRO A 139 -16.43 -16.80 -8.65
C PRO A 139 -17.78 -16.14 -8.41
N GLY A 140 -18.66 -16.73 -7.61
CA GLY A 140 -19.98 -16.16 -7.27
C GLY A 140 -19.86 -14.91 -6.39
N LEU A 141 -18.97 -14.97 -5.38
CA LEU A 141 -18.67 -13.81 -4.52
C LEU A 141 -17.95 -12.72 -5.30
N ARG A 142 -16.96 -13.09 -6.11
CA ARG A 142 -16.21 -12.13 -6.94
C ARG A 142 -17.10 -11.43 -7.95
N ARG A 143 -18.06 -12.13 -8.56
CA ARG A 143 -19.05 -11.52 -9.48
C ARG A 143 -19.90 -10.46 -8.80
N LYS A 144 -20.14 -10.59 -7.49
CA LYS A 144 -20.85 -9.60 -6.67
C LYS A 144 -19.98 -8.40 -6.29
N GLY A 145 -18.69 -8.39 -6.63
CA GLY A 145 -17.75 -7.35 -6.25
C GLY A 145 -17.31 -7.38 -4.79
N ILE A 146 -17.54 -8.49 -4.08
CA ILE A 146 -17.17 -8.65 -2.67
C ILE A 146 -15.65 -8.56 -2.51
N GLN A 147 -15.21 -7.86 -1.47
CA GLN A 147 -13.82 -7.58 -1.13
C GLN A 147 -13.52 -7.95 0.33
N PHE A 148 -12.25 -8.13 0.65
CA PHE A 148 -11.72 -8.22 2.00
C PHE A 148 -10.38 -7.50 2.07
N ASN A 149 -9.95 -7.10 3.26
CA ASN A 149 -8.67 -6.45 3.48
C ASN A 149 -7.82 -7.25 4.46
N MET A 150 -6.51 -7.28 4.21
CA MET A 150 -5.51 -7.87 5.10
C MET A 150 -4.38 -6.85 5.28
N PRO A 151 -4.06 -6.42 6.52
CA PRO A 151 -3.04 -5.40 6.74
C PRO A 151 -1.67 -5.86 6.25
N VAL A 152 -0.85 -4.90 5.82
CA VAL A 152 0.54 -5.13 5.43
C VAL A 152 1.46 -4.43 6.44
N HIS A 153 2.47 -5.14 6.92
CA HIS A 153 3.46 -4.61 7.86
C HIS A 153 4.86 -4.62 7.23
N ILE A 154 5.48 -3.47 7.14
CA ILE A 154 6.87 -3.30 6.72
C ILE A 154 7.65 -2.79 7.92
N GLY A 155 8.65 -3.54 8.37
CA GLY A 155 9.48 -3.23 9.50
C GLY A 155 10.36 -2.00 9.30
N GLU A 156 11.25 -1.74 10.24
CA GLU A 156 12.19 -0.63 10.18
C GLU A 156 13.34 -0.91 9.20
N ASN A 157 13.88 0.17 8.59
CA ASN A 157 15.07 0.12 7.76
C ASN A 157 14.99 -0.92 6.62
N VAL A 158 13.80 -1.07 6.04
CA VAL A 158 13.57 -1.97 4.90
C VAL A 158 13.85 -1.23 3.59
N TRP A 159 14.59 -1.85 2.68
CA TRP A 159 14.73 -1.37 1.31
C TRP A 159 13.91 -2.22 0.35
N ILE A 160 12.96 -1.59 -0.32
CA ILE A 160 12.12 -2.22 -1.35
C ILE A 160 12.57 -1.74 -2.73
N GLY A 161 13.08 -2.65 -3.53
CA GLY A 161 13.57 -2.39 -4.89
C GLY A 161 12.45 -2.01 -5.87
N ALA A 162 12.83 -1.31 -6.93
CA ALA A 162 11.91 -0.81 -7.95
C ALA A 162 10.99 -1.91 -8.52
N GLY A 163 9.71 -1.58 -8.71
CA GLY A 163 8.73 -2.48 -9.32
C GLY A 163 8.35 -3.70 -8.48
N ALA A 164 8.71 -3.74 -7.20
CA ALA A 164 8.27 -4.81 -6.31
C ALA A 164 6.77 -4.69 -5.98
N VAL A 165 6.13 -5.83 -5.74
CA VAL A 165 4.72 -5.93 -5.36
C VAL A 165 4.63 -6.67 -4.03
N VAL A 166 3.94 -6.08 -3.04
CA VAL A 166 3.61 -6.69 -1.75
C VAL A 166 2.12 -6.98 -1.73
N VAL A 167 1.75 -8.26 -1.55
CA VAL A 167 0.34 -8.67 -1.56
C VAL A 167 -0.30 -8.56 -0.17
N PRO A 168 -1.65 -8.60 -0.06
CA PRO A 168 -2.35 -8.47 1.22
C PRO A 168 -1.87 -9.46 2.29
N GLY A 169 -1.78 -8.99 3.53
CA GLY A 169 -1.47 -9.79 4.70
C GLY A 169 0.01 -10.12 4.93
N VAL A 170 0.91 -9.54 4.13
CA VAL A 170 2.36 -9.81 4.24
C VAL A 170 3.02 -8.95 5.31
N THR A 171 3.93 -9.56 6.04
CA THR A 171 4.89 -8.89 6.94
C THR A 171 6.31 -8.98 6.36
N ILE A 172 7.03 -7.86 6.29
CA ILE A 172 8.45 -7.78 5.95
C ILE A 172 9.22 -7.35 7.19
N GLY A 173 10.11 -8.19 7.68
CA GLY A 173 10.90 -7.93 8.88
C GLY A 173 11.98 -6.87 8.69
N ASP A 174 12.43 -6.30 9.82
CA ASP A 174 13.38 -5.20 9.89
C ASP A 174 14.68 -5.47 9.12
N ASN A 175 15.32 -4.41 8.64
CA ASN A 175 16.60 -4.42 7.95
C ASN A 175 16.64 -5.27 6.67
N SER A 176 15.50 -5.72 6.16
CA SER A 176 15.47 -6.60 4.99
C SER A 176 15.50 -5.83 3.69
N VAL A 177 16.00 -6.48 2.65
CA VAL A 177 16.07 -5.94 1.28
C VAL A 177 15.20 -6.80 0.38
N ILE A 178 14.25 -6.17 -0.30
CA ILE A 178 13.43 -6.79 -1.34
C ILE A 178 13.99 -6.36 -2.71
N GLY A 179 14.46 -7.32 -3.49
CA GLY A 179 15.03 -7.04 -4.82
C GLY A 179 14.00 -6.51 -5.81
N ALA A 180 14.47 -5.74 -6.79
CA ALA A 180 13.61 -5.14 -7.81
C ALA A 180 12.79 -6.20 -8.57
N GLY A 181 11.53 -5.85 -8.91
CA GLY A 181 10.60 -6.74 -9.63
C GLY A 181 10.11 -7.95 -8.83
N SER A 182 10.36 -8.00 -7.53
CA SER A 182 9.92 -9.12 -6.68
C SER A 182 8.41 -9.06 -6.41
N VAL A 183 7.78 -10.24 -6.30
CA VAL A 183 6.39 -10.37 -5.83
C VAL A 183 6.37 -11.08 -4.49
N VAL A 184 6.17 -10.31 -3.41
CA VAL A 184 6.20 -10.78 -2.03
C VAL A 184 4.83 -11.36 -1.68
N THR A 185 4.74 -12.70 -1.67
CA THR A 185 3.50 -13.46 -1.47
C THR A 185 3.40 -14.16 -0.11
N ARG A 186 4.38 -13.95 0.76
CA ARG A 186 4.45 -14.47 2.13
C ARG A 186 5.42 -13.64 2.94
N ASP A 187 5.37 -13.80 4.25
CA ASP A 187 6.23 -13.09 5.18
C ASP A 187 7.72 -13.30 4.87
N ILE A 188 8.48 -12.22 5.04
CA ILE A 188 9.92 -12.18 4.90
C ILE A 188 10.52 -11.90 6.29
N PRO A 189 11.44 -12.75 6.77
CA PRO A 189 12.09 -12.52 8.07
C PRO A 189 12.98 -11.28 8.05
N ALA A 190 13.38 -10.80 9.21
CA ALA A 190 14.30 -9.69 9.36
C ALA A 190 15.74 -10.05 8.90
N ASN A 191 16.52 -9.04 8.54
CA ASN A 191 17.96 -9.14 8.22
C ASN A 191 18.28 -10.07 7.03
N VAL A 192 17.44 -10.07 5.99
CA VAL A 192 17.64 -10.88 4.79
C VAL A 192 17.59 -10.06 3.51
N VAL A 193 18.18 -10.63 2.45
CA VAL A 193 17.93 -10.23 1.07
C VAL A 193 16.97 -11.25 0.47
N ALA A 194 15.82 -10.81 -0.01
CA ALA A 194 14.81 -11.64 -0.67
C ALA A 194 14.51 -11.12 -2.07
N VAL A 195 14.34 -12.02 -3.04
CA VAL A 195 14.19 -11.66 -4.46
C VAL A 195 13.26 -12.61 -5.20
N GLY A 196 12.75 -12.17 -6.33
CA GLY A 196 12.10 -13.00 -7.34
C GLY A 196 10.58 -12.98 -7.33
N ASN A 197 9.99 -13.75 -8.24
CA ASN A 197 8.55 -13.96 -8.37
C ASN A 197 8.26 -15.47 -8.46
N PRO A 198 7.69 -16.08 -7.40
CA PRO A 198 7.41 -15.49 -6.09
C PRO A 198 8.69 -15.17 -5.30
N CYS A 199 8.68 -14.11 -4.50
CA CYS A 199 9.81 -13.67 -3.70
C CYS A 199 10.23 -14.73 -2.67
N ARG A 200 11.54 -14.98 -2.55
CA ARG A 200 12.14 -15.93 -1.61
C ARG A 200 13.40 -15.33 -1.01
N VAL A 201 13.68 -15.72 0.23
CA VAL A 201 14.96 -15.39 0.87
C VAL A 201 16.11 -15.97 0.02
N LEU A 202 16.97 -15.08 -0.43
CA LEU A 202 18.17 -15.41 -1.18
C LEU A 202 19.34 -15.71 -0.23
N ARG A 203 19.51 -14.87 0.80
CA ARG A 203 20.55 -14.97 1.80
C ARG A 203 20.29 -14.06 3.01
N GLU A 204 20.98 -14.31 4.09
CA GLU A 204 21.08 -13.39 5.21
C GLU A 204 22.01 -12.21 4.90
N ILE A 205 21.79 -11.07 5.57
CA ILE A 205 22.71 -9.93 5.59
C ILE A 205 23.83 -10.25 6.58
N GLY A 206 25.10 -10.17 6.15
CA GLY A 206 26.22 -10.64 6.93
C GLY A 206 27.47 -9.75 6.87
N GLU A 207 28.62 -10.30 7.30
CA GLU A 207 29.90 -9.59 7.38
C GLU A 207 30.34 -8.96 6.07
N ARG A 208 30.09 -9.62 4.93
CA ARG A 208 30.42 -9.06 3.62
C ARG A 208 29.72 -7.73 3.37
N ASP A 209 28.45 -7.61 3.79
CA ASP A 209 27.63 -6.40 3.58
C ASP A 209 28.11 -5.21 4.43
N ARG A 210 28.87 -5.48 5.48
CA ARG A 210 29.55 -4.47 6.32
C ARG A 210 30.84 -3.95 5.69
N MET A 211 31.42 -4.71 4.76
CA MET A 211 32.69 -4.37 4.10
C MET A 211 32.51 -3.85 2.69
N TYR A 212 31.49 -4.31 1.99
CA TYR A 212 31.28 -4.00 0.58
C TYR A 212 29.84 -3.51 0.33
N TYR A 213 29.71 -2.33 -0.25
CA TYR A 213 28.40 -1.79 -0.58
C TYR A 213 27.83 -2.32 -1.91
N TYR A 214 28.67 -2.76 -2.85
CA TYR A 214 28.26 -3.35 -4.12
C TYR A 214 29.41 -4.16 -4.75
N LYS A 215 29.16 -5.44 -5.06
CA LYS A 215 30.18 -6.36 -5.61
C LYS A 215 31.49 -6.28 -4.78
N ASP A 216 32.58 -5.81 -5.40
CA ASP A 216 33.91 -5.72 -4.76
C ASP A 216 34.26 -4.27 -4.35
N ARG A 217 33.28 -3.37 -4.36
CA ARG A 217 33.45 -1.99 -3.93
C ARG A 217 33.35 -1.90 -2.42
N LYS A 218 34.47 -1.59 -1.79
CA LYS A 218 34.55 -1.43 -0.34
C LYS A 218 33.85 -0.14 0.13
N ILE A 219 33.30 -0.19 1.34
CA ILE A 219 32.83 0.99 2.05
C ILE A 219 34.06 1.81 2.43
N ASP A 220 34.04 3.09 2.08
CA ASP A 220 35.13 4.07 2.24
C ASP A 220 34.71 5.35 2.98
N MET A 221 33.63 5.24 3.79
CA MET A 221 33.08 6.33 4.62
C MET A 221 33.66 6.26 6.04
#